data_10211819edef7fd65caeb53c994e3f5e
#
_entry.id   10211819edef7fd65caeb53c994e3f5e
#
_cell.length_a   1.000
_cell.length_b   1.000
_cell.length_c   1.000
_cell.angle_alpha   90.00
_cell.angle_beta   90.00
_cell.angle_gamma   90.00
#
_symmetry.space_group_name_H-M   'P 1'
#
loop_
_entity.id
_entity.type
_entity.pdbx_description
1 polymer ?
#
loop_
_entity_poly.entity_id
_entity_poly.type
_entity_poly.pdbx_seq_one_letter_code
_entity_poly.pdbx_strand_id
1 'polypeptide(L)'
;GINAYFGLATFETNKDRRVTNVKSLSSFYLDLDCGVGKEYTNQNEAFLDLKRFVKATGLPRPMLINSGYGIHVYWVLTESVSYAEWLPVAQALKDTCIRHNLSADNGVTADAARVLRVPGTQNHKRGTQKPVMFFGTGEFRSVEFDEFSRLIGAEGISIPTKVDNEENAFKKAIIENSENSFRVILDKTVKGVGCEQIKNIMENQQDISEPLWRAGLSIAKFCNDADKAVHKMSERHPEYSESSTEEKVERISDPYYCTTFEAENPEPCAACLHKGKIKSPISLGKGIKKAPASKDIPLYP
;
A
#
# COMPACT_ATOMS: atom_id res chain seq x y z
N GLY A 1 13.26 -27.20 0.97
CA GLY A 1 13.68 -26.30 -0.12
C GLY A 1 13.59 -24.86 0.31
N ILE A 2 14.37 -23.99 -0.32
CA ILE A 2 14.44 -22.56 -0.01
C ILE A 2 13.84 -21.79 -1.18
N ASN A 3 12.96 -20.82 -0.90
CA ASN A 3 12.46 -19.89 -1.91
C ASN A 3 13.51 -18.79 -2.15
N ALA A 4 13.79 -18.48 -3.41
CA ALA A 4 14.68 -17.39 -3.79
C ALA A 4 13.88 -16.18 -4.34
N TYR A 5 14.29 -14.99 -3.93
CA TYR A 5 13.68 -13.72 -4.33
C TYR A 5 14.77 -12.70 -4.66
N PHE A 6 14.44 -11.73 -5.50
CA PHE A 6 15.27 -10.56 -5.77
C PHE A 6 14.48 -9.27 -5.59
N GLY A 7 15.17 -8.20 -5.17
CA GLY A 7 14.60 -6.86 -5.09
C GLY A 7 14.44 -6.25 -6.48
N LEU A 8 13.35 -5.50 -6.69
CA LEU A 8 13.04 -4.87 -7.97
C LEU A 8 13.60 -3.46 -8.09
N ALA A 9 14.14 -2.93 -7.00
CA ALA A 9 14.77 -1.62 -6.91
C ALA A 9 16.26 -1.73 -6.60
N THR A 10 17.01 -0.68 -6.92
CA THR A 10 18.31 -0.39 -6.30
C THR A 10 18.09 0.43 -5.04
N PHE A 11 19.02 0.36 -4.09
CA PHE A 11 18.93 1.02 -2.80
C PHE A 11 20.12 1.95 -2.58
N GLU A 12 19.89 3.06 -1.87
CA GLU A 12 20.97 4.03 -1.54
C GLU A 12 22.03 3.41 -0.64
N THR A 13 21.62 2.52 0.26
CA THR A 13 22.51 1.84 1.20
C THR A 13 22.15 0.35 1.29
N ASN A 14 23.08 -0.45 1.81
CA ASN A 14 22.87 -1.88 2.07
C ASN A 14 22.22 -2.18 3.44
N LYS A 15 21.73 -1.16 4.14
CA LYS A 15 21.21 -1.31 5.51
C LYS A 15 19.88 -2.05 5.55
N ASP A 16 18.97 -1.67 4.68
CA ASP A 16 17.64 -2.27 4.63
C ASP A 16 16.99 -2.10 3.24
N ARG A 17 15.86 -2.76 3.05
CA ARG A 17 15.06 -2.73 1.84
C ARG A 17 13.76 -1.93 2.03
N ARG A 18 13.79 -0.89 2.82
CA ARG A 18 12.63 -0.01 3.01
C ARG A 18 12.45 0.92 1.82
N VAL A 19 11.23 1.36 1.60
CA VAL A 19 10.91 2.33 0.53
C VAL A 19 11.73 3.62 0.65
N THR A 20 11.99 4.06 1.88
CA THR A 20 12.82 5.23 2.16
C THR A 20 14.30 5.09 1.75
N ASN A 21 14.74 3.85 1.49
CA ASN A 21 16.11 3.54 1.04
C ASN A 21 16.14 3.20 -0.46
N VAL A 22 15.01 3.24 -1.16
CA VAL A 22 14.94 3.00 -2.60
C VAL A 22 15.56 4.17 -3.35
N LYS A 23 16.50 3.85 -4.25
CA LYS A 23 17.19 4.80 -5.12
C LYS A 23 16.49 4.91 -6.47
N SER A 24 16.41 3.81 -7.19
CA SER A 24 15.87 3.79 -8.54
C SER A 24 15.24 2.43 -8.89
N LEU A 25 14.40 2.43 -9.91
CA LEU A 25 13.76 1.25 -10.49
C LEU A 25 13.94 1.24 -12.01
N SER A 26 14.02 0.04 -12.58
CA SER A 26 14.21 -0.18 -14.02
C SER A 26 13.05 -0.95 -14.65
N SER A 27 11.91 -1.08 -13.95
CA SER A 27 10.73 -1.75 -14.48
C SER A 27 9.46 -1.34 -13.77
N PHE A 28 8.33 -1.41 -14.49
CA PHE A 28 7.01 -1.54 -13.90
C PHE A 28 6.62 -3.02 -13.87
N TYR A 29 5.81 -3.44 -12.92
CA TYR A 29 5.50 -4.84 -12.72
C TYR A 29 4.11 -5.09 -12.14
N LEU A 30 3.59 -6.30 -12.41
CA LEU A 30 2.37 -6.83 -11.82
C LEU A 30 2.63 -8.24 -11.31
N ASP A 31 1.84 -8.67 -10.33
CA ASP A 31 1.73 -10.06 -9.89
C ASP A 31 0.27 -10.53 -10.11
N LEU A 32 0.10 -11.52 -10.97
CA LEU A 32 -1.19 -12.15 -11.26
C LEU A 32 -1.24 -13.49 -10.55
N ASP A 33 -1.84 -13.53 -9.38
CA ASP A 33 -1.98 -14.72 -8.57
C ASP A 33 -3.04 -15.68 -9.15
N CYS A 34 -2.73 -16.99 -9.14
CA CYS A 34 -3.63 -18.03 -9.62
C CYS A 34 -3.87 -19.14 -8.59
N GLY A 35 -5.02 -19.78 -8.66
CA GLY A 35 -5.37 -20.97 -7.88
C GLY A 35 -6.60 -20.78 -6.99
N VAL A 36 -6.78 -21.71 -6.05
CA VAL A 36 -7.96 -21.71 -5.17
C VAL A 36 -8.01 -20.42 -4.33
N GLY A 37 -9.15 -19.74 -4.35
CA GLY A 37 -9.37 -18.48 -3.64
C GLY A 37 -8.72 -17.26 -4.31
N LYS A 38 -8.30 -17.40 -5.58
CA LYS A 38 -7.80 -16.29 -6.40
C LYS A 38 -8.76 -16.03 -7.57
N GLU A 39 -8.71 -14.82 -8.12
CA GLU A 39 -9.55 -14.43 -9.26
C GLU A 39 -9.29 -15.30 -10.50
N TYR A 40 -8.05 -15.71 -10.73
CA TYR A 40 -7.69 -16.62 -11.80
C TYR A 40 -7.55 -18.05 -11.28
N THR A 41 -8.27 -18.98 -11.89
CA THR A 41 -8.17 -20.41 -11.52
C THR A 41 -6.84 -21.02 -11.93
N ASN A 42 -6.24 -20.52 -13.02
CA ASN A 42 -4.99 -20.99 -13.57
C ASN A 42 -4.24 -19.90 -14.37
N GLN A 43 -2.99 -20.16 -14.70
CA GLN A 43 -2.12 -19.21 -15.41
C GLN A 43 -2.56 -18.90 -16.84
N ASN A 44 -3.26 -19.83 -17.52
CA ASN A 44 -3.74 -19.57 -18.87
C ASN A 44 -4.83 -18.49 -18.87
N GLU A 45 -5.74 -18.56 -17.90
CA GLU A 45 -6.79 -17.55 -17.70
C GLU A 45 -6.18 -16.17 -17.42
N ALA A 46 -5.23 -16.08 -16.48
CA ALA A 46 -4.50 -14.85 -16.19
C ALA A 46 -3.76 -14.29 -17.42
N PHE A 47 -3.16 -15.17 -18.22
CA PHE A 47 -2.46 -14.79 -19.44
C PHE A 47 -3.41 -14.23 -20.53
N LEU A 48 -4.56 -14.84 -20.71
CA LEU A 48 -5.58 -14.36 -21.67
C LEU A 48 -6.10 -12.98 -21.27
N ASP A 49 -6.34 -12.77 -19.98
CA ASP A 49 -6.79 -11.49 -19.47
C ASP A 49 -5.70 -10.41 -19.59
N LEU A 50 -4.45 -10.76 -19.28
CA LEU A 50 -3.30 -9.87 -19.52
C LEU A 50 -3.17 -9.49 -21.02
N LYS A 51 -3.37 -10.43 -21.92
CA LYS A 51 -3.37 -10.12 -23.37
C LYS A 51 -4.45 -9.12 -23.75
N ARG A 52 -5.67 -9.28 -23.19
CA ARG A 52 -6.77 -8.33 -23.35
C ARG A 52 -6.37 -6.94 -22.84
N PHE A 53 -5.80 -6.88 -21.63
CA PHE A 53 -5.32 -5.65 -21.00
C PHE A 53 -4.25 -4.94 -21.85
N VAL A 54 -3.20 -5.65 -22.25
CA VAL A 54 -2.12 -5.10 -23.08
C VAL A 54 -2.66 -4.57 -24.41
N LYS A 55 -3.62 -5.28 -25.05
CA LYS A 55 -4.28 -4.80 -26.28
C LYS A 55 -5.11 -3.55 -26.03
N ALA A 56 -5.84 -3.49 -24.94
CA ALA A 56 -6.72 -2.36 -24.61
C ALA A 56 -5.96 -1.09 -24.23
N THR A 57 -4.80 -1.22 -23.61
CA THR A 57 -3.94 -0.10 -23.19
C THR A 57 -2.92 0.32 -24.24
N GLY A 58 -2.65 -0.53 -25.23
CA GLY A 58 -1.57 -0.31 -26.20
C GLY A 58 -0.16 -0.51 -25.62
N LEU A 59 -0.04 -0.98 -24.40
CA LEU A 59 1.26 -1.26 -23.77
C LEU A 59 2.09 -2.25 -24.61
N PRO A 60 3.40 -2.12 -24.66
CA PRO A 60 4.25 -3.08 -25.36
C PRO A 60 4.19 -4.45 -24.68
N ARG A 61 4.58 -5.49 -25.43
CA ARG A 61 4.63 -6.86 -24.89
C ARG A 61 5.57 -6.92 -23.68
N PRO A 62 5.07 -7.33 -22.50
CA PRO A 62 5.89 -7.44 -21.30
C PRO A 62 6.74 -8.71 -21.31
N MET A 63 7.77 -8.71 -20.49
CA MET A 63 8.45 -9.93 -20.05
C MET A 63 7.58 -10.66 -19.01
N LEU A 64 7.44 -11.96 -19.16
CA LEU A 64 6.60 -12.78 -18.28
C LEU A 64 7.42 -13.89 -17.60
N ILE A 65 7.17 -14.06 -16.30
CA ILE A 65 7.75 -15.12 -15.49
C ILE A 65 6.61 -15.96 -14.90
N ASN A 66 6.63 -17.26 -15.16
CA ASN A 66 5.84 -18.22 -14.42
C ASN A 66 6.40 -18.31 -13.00
N SER A 67 5.66 -17.86 -12.00
CA SER A 67 6.08 -17.86 -10.59
C SER A 67 5.80 -19.21 -9.89
N GLY A 68 5.29 -20.21 -10.62
CA GLY A 68 4.84 -21.51 -10.13
C GLY A 68 3.34 -21.55 -9.82
N TYR A 69 2.75 -20.48 -9.30
CA TYR A 69 1.32 -20.35 -8.97
C TYR A 69 0.66 -19.11 -9.53
N GLY A 70 1.38 -18.32 -10.33
CA GLY A 70 0.90 -17.10 -10.94
C GLY A 70 1.87 -16.64 -12.03
N ILE A 71 1.68 -15.41 -12.48
CA ILE A 71 2.49 -14.77 -13.51
C ILE A 71 3.02 -13.43 -12.98
N HIS A 72 4.34 -13.27 -12.92
CA HIS A 72 4.93 -11.95 -12.77
C HIS A 72 5.07 -11.32 -14.16
N VAL A 73 4.66 -10.08 -14.28
CA VAL A 73 4.67 -9.28 -15.50
C VAL A 73 5.65 -8.13 -15.33
N TYR A 74 6.53 -7.89 -16.29
CA TYR A 74 7.48 -6.79 -16.24
C TYR A 74 7.49 -5.99 -17.52
N TRP A 75 7.40 -4.69 -17.43
CA TRP A 75 7.80 -3.75 -18.48
C TRP A 75 9.15 -3.17 -18.09
N VAL A 76 10.19 -3.67 -18.72
CA VAL A 76 11.58 -3.25 -18.45
C VAL A 76 11.81 -1.91 -19.12
N LEU A 77 12.30 -0.94 -18.36
CA LEU A 77 12.64 0.39 -18.88
C LEU A 77 13.99 0.36 -19.58
N THR A 78 14.19 1.24 -20.56
CA THR A 78 15.48 1.46 -21.22
C THR A 78 16.51 2.03 -20.26
N GLU A 79 16.05 2.89 -19.33
CA GLU A 79 16.87 3.49 -18.28
C GLU A 79 16.18 3.37 -16.93
N SER A 80 16.97 3.39 -15.87
CA SER A 80 16.41 3.42 -14.50
C SER A 80 15.97 4.84 -14.16
N VAL A 81 14.82 4.93 -13.50
CA VAL A 81 14.26 6.19 -13.01
C VAL A 81 14.31 6.28 -11.50
N SER A 82 14.31 7.49 -10.96
CA SER A 82 14.24 7.69 -9.51
C SER A 82 12.93 7.16 -8.93
N TYR A 83 12.94 6.87 -7.64
CA TYR A 83 11.70 6.47 -6.95
C TYR A 83 10.59 7.53 -7.06
N ALA A 84 10.95 8.82 -7.02
CA ALA A 84 10.01 9.92 -7.12
C ALA A 84 9.32 10.00 -8.49
N GLU A 85 10.04 9.66 -9.56
CA GLU A 85 9.49 9.58 -10.91
C GLU A 85 8.65 8.32 -11.11
N TRP A 86 9.15 7.19 -10.59
CA TRP A 86 8.52 5.88 -10.76
C TRP A 86 7.15 5.77 -10.08
N LEU A 87 7.03 6.26 -8.83
CA LEU A 87 5.86 6.02 -7.98
C LEU A 87 4.54 6.54 -8.58
N PRO A 88 4.44 7.78 -9.08
CA PRO A 88 3.19 8.27 -9.69
C PRO A 88 2.74 7.44 -10.88
N VAL A 89 3.69 6.98 -11.70
CA VAL A 89 3.42 6.15 -12.88
C VAL A 89 3.00 4.73 -12.47
N ALA A 90 3.62 4.16 -11.45
CA ALA A 90 3.20 2.87 -10.88
C ALA A 90 1.79 2.92 -10.27
N GLN A 91 1.43 4.02 -9.64
CA GLN A 91 0.07 4.28 -9.14
C GLN A 91 -0.93 4.35 -10.31
N ALA A 92 -0.60 5.09 -11.36
CA ALA A 92 -1.43 5.17 -12.57
C ALA A 92 -1.58 3.80 -13.26
N LEU A 93 -0.54 2.96 -13.26
CA LEU A 93 -0.63 1.57 -13.74
C LEU A 93 -1.62 0.76 -12.90
N LYS A 94 -1.55 0.87 -11.57
CA LYS A 94 -2.49 0.22 -10.65
C LYS A 94 -3.94 0.64 -10.96
N ASP A 95 -4.20 1.94 -11.10
CA ASP A 95 -5.52 2.46 -11.45
C ASP A 95 -5.99 2.01 -12.83
N THR A 96 -5.05 1.86 -13.77
CA THR A 96 -5.33 1.33 -15.11
C THR A 96 -5.71 -0.15 -15.06
N CYS A 97 -5.06 -0.96 -14.21
CA CYS A 97 -5.47 -2.35 -13.98
C CYS A 97 -6.91 -2.41 -13.47
N ILE A 98 -7.28 -1.58 -12.50
CA ILE A 98 -8.65 -1.51 -11.95
C ILE A 98 -9.65 -1.10 -13.04
N ARG A 99 -9.37 -0.04 -13.79
CA ARG A 99 -10.25 0.45 -14.87
C ARG A 99 -10.49 -0.58 -15.96
N HIS A 100 -9.52 -1.43 -16.24
CA HIS A 100 -9.60 -2.47 -17.26
C HIS A 100 -9.94 -3.85 -16.68
N ASN A 101 -10.33 -3.94 -15.41
CA ASN A 101 -10.68 -5.19 -14.71
C ASN A 101 -9.59 -6.27 -14.85
N LEU A 102 -8.31 -5.89 -14.77
CA LEU A 102 -7.21 -6.83 -14.65
C LEU A 102 -6.94 -7.11 -13.18
N SER A 103 -7.13 -8.35 -12.75
CA SER A 103 -6.94 -8.74 -11.34
C SER A 103 -5.45 -8.95 -11.01
N ALA A 104 -4.73 -7.83 -10.87
CA ALA A 104 -3.37 -7.81 -10.37
C ALA A 104 -3.35 -7.58 -8.85
N ASP A 105 -2.33 -8.09 -8.15
CA ASP A 105 -2.14 -7.82 -6.73
C ASP A 105 -1.84 -6.32 -6.51
N ASN A 106 -2.84 -5.62 -5.98
CA ASN A 106 -2.78 -4.18 -5.72
C ASN A 106 -1.71 -3.79 -4.69
N GLY A 107 -1.27 -4.72 -3.84
CA GLY A 107 -0.19 -4.52 -2.88
C GLY A 107 1.21 -4.64 -3.51
N VAL A 108 1.30 -5.11 -4.76
CA VAL A 108 2.57 -5.32 -5.47
C VAL A 108 2.87 -4.18 -6.42
N THR A 109 1.89 -3.76 -7.22
CA THR A 109 2.08 -2.91 -8.41
C THR A 109 2.80 -1.58 -8.13
N ALA A 110 2.55 -0.94 -7.00
CA ALA A 110 3.18 0.33 -6.61
C ALA A 110 4.09 0.22 -5.36
N ASP A 111 4.54 -0.99 -5.03
CA ASP A 111 5.45 -1.26 -3.91
C ASP A 111 6.91 -1.31 -4.41
N ALA A 112 7.62 -0.18 -4.36
CA ALA A 112 9.00 -0.08 -4.83
C ALA A 112 10.01 -0.96 -4.06
N ALA A 113 9.68 -1.39 -2.85
CA ALA A 113 10.53 -2.29 -2.05
C ALA A 113 10.19 -3.77 -2.27
N ARG A 114 9.40 -4.08 -3.30
CA ARG A 114 8.95 -5.45 -3.59
C ARG A 114 10.08 -6.39 -3.94
N VAL A 115 9.88 -7.66 -3.55
CA VAL A 115 10.67 -8.78 -4.07
C VAL A 115 9.78 -9.73 -4.83
N LEU A 116 10.29 -10.26 -5.92
CA LEU A 116 9.64 -11.30 -6.71
C LEU A 116 10.58 -12.50 -6.89
N ARG A 117 10.05 -13.62 -7.35
CA ARG A 117 10.81 -14.88 -7.45
C ARG A 117 11.82 -14.84 -8.58
N VAL A 118 12.99 -15.42 -8.33
CA VAL A 118 14.09 -15.53 -9.29
C VAL A 118 13.79 -16.62 -10.32
N PRO A 119 13.80 -16.34 -11.63
CA PRO A 119 13.77 -17.38 -12.67
C PRO A 119 14.92 -18.37 -12.54
N GLY A 120 14.67 -19.65 -12.85
CA GLY A 120 15.64 -20.73 -12.68
C GLY A 120 15.63 -21.35 -11.29
N THR A 121 14.74 -20.88 -10.39
CA THR A 121 14.58 -21.43 -9.04
C THR A 121 13.29 -22.24 -8.88
N GLN A 122 13.01 -22.70 -7.67
CA GLN A 122 11.78 -23.43 -7.35
C GLN A 122 10.91 -22.64 -6.37
N ASN A 123 9.60 -22.68 -6.60
CA ASN A 123 8.60 -22.19 -5.67
C ASN A 123 8.13 -23.33 -4.77
N HIS A 124 8.43 -23.25 -3.48
CA HIS A 124 8.09 -24.26 -2.46
C HIS A 124 6.82 -23.90 -1.67
N LYS A 125 6.02 -22.94 -2.17
CA LYS A 125 4.75 -22.58 -1.51
C LYS A 125 3.77 -23.75 -1.56
N ARG A 126 2.94 -23.89 -0.52
CA ARG A 126 1.86 -24.91 -0.43
C ARG A 126 2.35 -26.38 -0.43
N GLY A 127 3.57 -26.64 0.04
CA GLY A 127 4.08 -28.01 0.16
C GLY A 127 4.42 -28.71 -1.15
N THR A 128 4.26 -28.05 -2.30
CA THR A 128 4.65 -28.56 -3.62
C THR A 128 5.75 -27.71 -4.21
N GLN A 129 6.59 -28.35 -5.03
CA GLN A 129 7.69 -27.69 -5.70
C GLN A 129 7.32 -27.42 -7.15
N LYS A 130 7.35 -26.14 -7.55
CA LYS A 130 7.05 -25.72 -8.92
C LYS A 130 8.17 -24.84 -9.47
N PRO A 131 8.60 -25.06 -10.74
CA PRO A 131 9.66 -24.26 -11.33
C PRO A 131 9.22 -22.80 -11.52
N VAL A 132 10.16 -21.89 -11.29
CA VAL A 132 10.04 -20.47 -11.64
C VAL A 132 10.84 -20.28 -12.93
N MET A 133 10.19 -19.87 -14.01
CA MET A 133 10.82 -19.82 -15.33
C MET A 133 10.21 -18.74 -16.22
N PHE A 134 10.88 -18.39 -17.30
CA PHE A 134 10.30 -17.53 -18.31
C PHE A 134 9.03 -18.14 -18.88
N PHE A 135 8.03 -17.32 -19.09
CA PHE A 135 6.76 -17.70 -19.69
C PHE A 135 6.82 -17.39 -21.21
N GLY A 136 6.79 -18.43 -22.05
CA GLY A 136 6.97 -18.29 -23.49
C GLY A 136 8.42 -18.16 -23.93
N THR A 137 8.68 -17.45 -25.02
CA THR A 137 10.03 -17.29 -25.62
C THR A 137 10.97 -16.40 -24.82
N GLY A 138 10.46 -15.67 -23.82
CA GLY A 138 11.23 -14.69 -23.08
C GLY A 138 11.53 -13.39 -23.84
N GLU A 139 11.07 -13.27 -25.09
CA GLU A 139 11.25 -12.05 -25.88
C GLU A 139 10.39 -10.91 -25.33
N PHE A 140 11.00 -9.76 -25.11
CA PHE A 140 10.36 -8.52 -24.71
C PHE A 140 11.11 -7.34 -25.33
N ARG A 141 10.45 -6.19 -25.36
CA ARG A 141 11.07 -4.91 -25.74
C ARG A 141 11.13 -4.02 -24.49
N SER A 142 12.30 -3.46 -24.23
CA SER A 142 12.39 -2.36 -23.27
C SER A 142 11.58 -1.17 -23.78
N VAL A 143 11.03 -0.40 -22.85
CA VAL A 143 10.16 0.74 -23.13
C VAL A 143 10.73 1.99 -22.50
N GLU A 144 10.64 3.11 -23.20
CA GLU A 144 10.98 4.42 -22.64
C GLU A 144 9.98 4.79 -21.55
N PHE A 145 10.46 5.43 -20.50
CA PHE A 145 9.63 5.84 -19.37
C PHE A 145 8.46 6.73 -19.80
N ASP A 146 8.72 7.71 -20.66
CA ASP A 146 7.71 8.63 -21.19
C ASP A 146 6.69 7.92 -22.08
N GLU A 147 7.15 6.96 -22.92
CA GLU A 147 6.25 6.12 -23.74
C GLU A 147 5.30 5.33 -22.83
N PHE A 148 5.83 4.68 -21.79
CA PHE A 148 5.03 3.91 -20.85
C PHE A 148 4.03 4.80 -20.12
N SER A 149 4.47 5.94 -19.59
CA SER A 149 3.65 6.92 -18.88
C SER A 149 2.49 7.42 -19.73
N ARG A 150 2.76 7.73 -21.00
CA ARG A 150 1.74 8.14 -21.97
C ARG A 150 0.69 7.07 -22.21
N LEU A 151 1.11 5.82 -22.41
CA LEU A 151 0.20 4.72 -22.75
C LEU A 151 -0.78 4.37 -21.60
N ILE A 152 -0.42 4.63 -20.36
CA ILE A 152 -1.31 4.42 -19.21
C ILE A 152 -2.07 5.67 -18.79
N GLY A 153 -1.91 6.78 -19.54
CA GLY A 153 -2.59 8.05 -19.23
C GLY A 153 -1.98 8.79 -18.04
N ALA A 154 -0.69 8.58 -17.78
CA ALA A 154 0.07 9.28 -16.74
C ALA A 154 0.81 10.54 -17.31
N GLU A 155 0.48 10.98 -18.52
CA GLU A 155 1.01 12.21 -19.11
C GLU A 155 0.62 13.43 -18.27
N GLY A 156 1.59 14.32 -18.07
CA GLY A 156 1.32 15.56 -17.33
C GLY A 156 1.14 15.38 -15.83
N ILE A 157 1.35 14.18 -15.28
CA ILE A 157 1.64 14.05 -13.87
C ILE A 157 2.97 14.76 -13.68
N SER A 158 2.91 16.00 -13.19
CA SER A 158 4.10 16.79 -12.86
C SER A 158 4.99 15.93 -12.00
N ILE A 159 6.11 15.47 -12.56
CA ILE A 159 7.17 14.87 -11.75
C ILE A 159 7.59 16.01 -10.82
N PRO A 160 7.43 15.85 -9.49
CA PRO A 160 7.87 16.89 -8.58
C PRO A 160 9.37 17.02 -8.74
N THR A 161 9.83 18.03 -9.47
CA THR A 161 11.24 18.42 -9.57
C THR A 161 11.79 18.94 -8.24
N LYS A 162 10.92 19.08 -7.29
CA LYS A 162 11.09 19.11 -5.83
C LYS A 162 9.91 18.35 -5.29
N VAL A 163 10.14 17.36 -4.45
CA VAL A 163 9.13 16.75 -3.60
C VAL A 163 8.24 17.89 -3.12
N ASP A 164 7.00 17.94 -3.63
CA ASP A 164 6.12 19.05 -3.32
C ASP A 164 5.98 19.09 -1.81
N ASN A 165 6.45 20.19 -1.24
CA ASN A 165 6.50 20.44 0.20
C ASN A 165 5.11 20.34 0.87
N GLU A 166 4.01 20.29 0.11
CA GLU A 166 2.68 20.20 0.69
C GLU A 166 2.28 18.79 1.11
N GLU A 167 2.60 17.75 0.35
CA GLU A 167 2.32 16.37 0.79
C GLU A 167 3.34 15.91 1.82
N ASN A 168 4.60 16.32 1.67
CA ASN A 168 5.62 16.15 2.70
C ASN A 168 5.40 17.11 3.88
N ALA A 169 4.88 18.32 3.68
CA ALA A 169 4.49 19.21 4.75
C ALA A 169 3.28 18.65 5.53
N PHE A 170 2.33 17.99 4.85
CA PHE A 170 1.23 17.30 5.51
C PHE A 170 1.73 16.05 6.26
N LYS A 171 2.59 15.23 5.63
CA LYS A 171 3.24 14.07 6.26
C LYS A 171 4.15 14.52 7.42
N LYS A 172 4.96 15.53 7.21
CA LYS A 172 5.86 16.10 8.21
C LYS A 172 5.10 16.81 9.35
N ALA A 173 4.01 17.51 9.04
CA ALA A 173 3.13 18.10 10.04
C ALA A 173 2.37 17.06 10.88
N ILE A 174 2.07 15.88 10.31
CA ILE A 174 1.50 14.75 11.06
C ILE A 174 2.58 14.13 11.97
N ILE A 175 3.82 14.00 11.50
CA ILE A 175 4.93 13.34 12.24
C ILE A 175 5.56 14.29 13.27
N GLU A 176 5.80 15.55 12.92
CA GLU A 176 6.48 16.53 13.80
C GLU A 176 5.56 17.26 14.78
N ASN A 177 4.25 17.32 14.50
CA ASN A 177 3.22 17.87 15.39
C ASN A 177 2.11 16.84 15.62
N SER A 178 2.42 15.64 16.07
CA SER A 178 1.36 14.67 16.37
C SER A 178 0.57 15.12 17.61
N GLU A 179 -0.24 16.16 17.45
CA GLU A 179 -1.35 16.46 18.35
C GLU A 179 -2.47 15.39 18.23
N ASN A 180 -2.31 14.42 17.32
CA ASN A 180 -3.27 13.36 17.11
C ASN A 180 -3.08 12.28 18.18
N SER A 181 -4.12 11.98 18.92
CA SER A 181 -4.18 10.89 19.89
C SER A 181 -5.16 9.84 19.42
N PHE A 182 -4.74 8.59 19.45
CA PHE A 182 -5.62 7.46 19.14
C PHE A 182 -6.76 7.34 20.15
N ARG A 183 -6.50 7.66 21.41
CA ARG A 183 -7.52 7.75 22.44
C ARG A 183 -8.62 8.74 22.08
N VAL A 184 -8.26 9.91 21.51
CA VAL A 184 -9.25 10.90 21.05
C VAL A 184 -10.08 10.35 19.89
N ILE A 185 -9.47 9.60 18.96
CA ILE A 185 -10.19 8.93 17.88
C ILE A 185 -11.20 7.94 18.47
N LEU A 186 -10.78 7.11 19.42
CA LEU A 186 -11.67 6.15 20.09
C LEU A 186 -12.79 6.84 20.87
N ASP A 187 -12.49 7.86 21.64
CA ASP A 187 -13.50 8.63 22.39
C ASP A 187 -14.59 9.21 21.48
N LYS A 188 -14.21 9.75 20.33
CA LYS A 188 -15.14 10.22 19.31
C LYS A 188 -15.94 9.09 18.68
N THR A 189 -15.29 7.96 18.46
CA THR A 189 -15.90 6.76 17.87
C THR A 189 -16.97 6.18 18.79
N VAL A 190 -16.68 6.03 20.07
CA VAL A 190 -17.64 5.57 21.07
C VAL A 190 -18.85 6.52 21.18
N LYS A 191 -18.64 7.82 21.00
CA LYS A 191 -19.71 8.84 21.01
C LYS A 191 -20.51 8.90 19.71
N GLY A 192 -20.23 8.04 18.72
CA GLY A 192 -20.91 7.99 17.42
C GLY A 192 -20.56 9.15 16.46
N VAL A 193 -19.50 9.92 16.76
CA VAL A 193 -19.01 11.02 15.93
C VAL A 193 -17.59 10.77 15.43
N GLY A 194 -17.12 9.54 15.52
CA GLY A 194 -15.79 9.09 15.10
C GLY A 194 -15.82 8.32 13.78
N CYS A 195 -14.93 7.35 13.63
CA CYS A 195 -14.78 6.52 12.45
C CYS A 195 -15.45 5.16 12.66
N GLU A 196 -16.51 4.85 11.92
CA GLU A 196 -17.22 3.57 12.01
C GLU A 196 -16.31 2.38 11.67
N GLN A 197 -15.31 2.59 10.80
CA GLN A 197 -14.35 1.53 10.48
C GLN A 197 -13.37 1.23 11.64
N ILE A 198 -12.90 2.27 12.34
CA ILE A 198 -12.10 2.08 13.56
C ILE A 198 -12.95 1.38 14.64
N LYS A 199 -14.24 1.71 14.74
CA LYS A 199 -15.18 1.02 15.60
C LYS A 199 -15.26 -0.47 15.27
N ASN A 200 -15.53 -0.77 14.00
CA ASN A 200 -15.62 -2.15 13.50
C ASN A 200 -14.34 -2.94 13.83
N ILE A 201 -13.16 -2.37 13.58
CA ILE A 201 -11.88 -3.02 13.89
C ILE A 201 -11.75 -3.29 15.38
N MET A 202 -12.07 -2.32 16.24
CA MET A 202 -11.94 -2.48 17.69
C MET A 202 -12.93 -3.49 18.30
N GLU A 203 -14.13 -3.59 17.73
CA GLU A 203 -15.16 -4.51 18.21
C GLU A 203 -14.92 -5.96 17.74
N ASN A 204 -14.40 -6.13 16.51
CA ASN A 204 -14.29 -7.40 15.80
C ASN A 204 -12.84 -7.85 15.53
N GLN A 205 -11.88 -7.51 16.39
CA GLN A 205 -10.45 -7.81 16.19
C GLN A 205 -10.17 -9.28 15.83
N GLN A 206 -10.99 -10.22 16.29
CA GLN A 206 -10.80 -11.65 16.05
C GLN A 206 -11.15 -12.08 14.63
N ASP A 207 -12.03 -11.31 13.95
CA ASP A 207 -12.64 -11.69 12.69
C ASP A 207 -12.24 -10.78 11.53
N ILE A 208 -11.44 -9.74 11.78
CA ILE A 208 -10.97 -8.83 10.73
C ILE A 208 -9.85 -9.46 9.90
N SER A 209 -9.81 -9.10 8.62
CA SER A 209 -8.73 -9.51 7.71
C SER A 209 -7.41 -8.83 8.08
N GLU A 210 -6.29 -9.48 7.75
CA GLU A 210 -4.95 -8.91 7.97
C GLU A 210 -4.76 -7.53 7.29
N PRO A 211 -5.22 -7.29 6.04
CA PRO A 211 -5.14 -5.96 5.44
C PRO A 211 -5.92 -4.88 6.21
N LEU A 212 -7.09 -5.21 6.74
CA LEU A 212 -7.89 -4.28 7.54
C LEU A 212 -7.26 -4.00 8.91
N TRP A 213 -6.69 -5.03 9.55
CA TRP A 213 -5.90 -4.87 10.78
C TRP A 213 -4.70 -3.94 10.55
N ARG A 214 -3.93 -4.16 9.48
CA ARG A 214 -2.80 -3.29 9.11
C ARG A 214 -3.25 -1.86 8.84
N ALA A 215 -4.41 -1.67 8.21
CA ALA A 215 -4.98 -0.34 8.02
C ALA A 215 -5.27 0.34 9.35
N GLY A 216 -5.84 -0.37 10.32
CA GLY A 216 -6.02 0.13 11.69
C GLY A 216 -4.70 0.50 12.37
N LEU A 217 -3.71 -0.38 12.30
CA LEU A 217 -2.36 -0.12 12.82
C LEU A 217 -1.72 1.12 12.22
N SER A 218 -1.99 1.42 10.94
CA SER A 218 -1.48 2.63 10.29
C SER A 218 -1.99 3.92 10.94
N ILE A 219 -3.17 3.92 11.52
CA ILE A 219 -3.70 5.08 12.24
C ILE A 219 -3.10 5.16 13.65
N ALA A 220 -3.02 4.03 14.35
CA ALA A 220 -2.49 3.96 15.71
C ALA A 220 -1.01 4.38 15.77
N LYS A 221 -0.19 3.92 14.81
CA LYS A 221 1.26 4.22 14.73
C LYS A 221 1.58 5.70 14.72
N PHE A 222 0.78 6.51 14.02
CA PHE A 222 1.07 7.94 13.82
C PHE A 222 0.36 8.85 14.84
N CYS A 223 -0.12 8.29 15.96
CA CYS A 223 -0.64 9.02 17.10
C CYS A 223 0.43 9.18 18.19
N ASN A 224 0.27 10.19 19.03
CA ASN A 224 1.21 10.48 20.14
C ASN A 224 1.19 9.43 21.26
N ASP A 225 0.18 8.57 21.27
CA ASP A 225 -0.02 7.43 22.19
C ASP A 225 0.19 6.06 21.47
N ALA A 226 1.01 6.05 20.40
CA ALA A 226 1.24 4.91 19.51
C ALA A 226 1.62 3.62 20.25
N ASP A 227 2.56 3.70 21.21
CA ASP A 227 3.07 2.53 21.95
C ASP A 227 1.96 1.71 22.59
N LYS A 228 0.91 2.38 23.08
CA LYS A 228 -0.28 1.71 23.67
C LYS A 228 -1.33 1.40 22.61
N ALA A 229 -1.46 2.28 21.62
CA ALA A 229 -2.52 2.21 20.64
C ALA A 229 -2.38 1.00 19.71
N VAL A 230 -1.15 0.69 19.25
CA VAL A 230 -0.90 -0.44 18.33
C VAL A 230 -1.22 -1.78 18.98
N HIS A 231 -0.86 -1.96 20.26
CA HIS A 231 -1.19 -3.18 21.00
C HIS A 231 -2.68 -3.25 21.32
N LYS A 232 -3.31 -2.15 21.72
CA LYS A 232 -4.75 -2.09 21.95
C LYS A 232 -5.58 -2.41 20.71
N MET A 233 -5.11 -1.99 19.53
CA MET A 233 -5.71 -2.30 18.23
C MET A 233 -5.59 -3.79 17.88
N SER A 234 -4.66 -4.52 18.48
CA SER A 234 -4.23 -5.86 18.10
C SER A 234 -4.54 -6.95 19.13
N GLU A 235 -4.75 -6.61 20.39
CA GLU A 235 -4.72 -7.53 21.55
C GLU A 235 -5.62 -8.78 21.42
N ARG A 236 -6.66 -8.72 20.60
CA ARG A 236 -7.58 -9.83 20.35
C ARG A 236 -7.47 -10.43 18.95
N HIS A 237 -6.53 -9.94 18.13
CA HIS A 237 -6.34 -10.49 16.77
C HIS A 237 -5.63 -11.85 16.85
N PRO A 238 -6.06 -12.89 16.06
CA PRO A 238 -5.47 -14.24 16.13
C PRO A 238 -3.95 -14.30 15.88
N GLU A 239 -3.42 -13.38 15.06
CA GLU A 239 -1.99 -13.29 14.76
C GLU A 239 -1.23 -12.33 15.70
N TYR A 240 -1.87 -11.86 16.78
CA TYR A 240 -1.24 -10.95 17.71
C TYR A 240 -0.12 -11.61 18.50
N SER A 241 1.03 -11.01 18.45
CA SER A 241 2.08 -11.07 19.48
C SER A 241 2.74 -9.70 19.51
N GLU A 242 3.38 -9.35 20.60
CA GLU A 242 4.05 -8.06 20.75
C GLU A 242 5.07 -7.85 19.62
N SER A 243 5.98 -8.81 19.40
CA SER A 243 7.00 -8.75 18.35
C SER A 243 6.41 -8.73 16.94
N SER A 244 5.39 -9.54 16.65
CA SER A 244 4.79 -9.56 15.29
C SER A 244 4.04 -8.27 14.97
N THR A 245 3.43 -7.65 15.99
CA THR A 245 2.76 -6.36 15.84
C THR A 245 3.77 -5.24 15.61
N GLU A 246 4.87 -5.21 16.36
CA GLU A 246 5.96 -4.26 16.17
C GLU A 246 6.58 -4.36 14.78
N GLU A 247 6.89 -5.59 14.31
CA GLU A 247 7.37 -5.80 12.95
C GLU A 247 6.40 -5.30 11.87
N LYS A 248 5.09 -5.52 12.04
CA LYS A 248 4.08 -5.01 11.11
C LYS A 248 4.04 -3.48 11.13
N VAL A 249 4.05 -2.90 12.33
CA VAL A 249 4.05 -1.45 12.54
C VAL A 249 5.28 -0.80 11.92
N GLU A 250 6.46 -1.38 12.07
CA GLU A 250 7.68 -0.87 11.43
C GLU A 250 7.55 -0.71 9.91
N ARG A 251 6.88 -1.65 9.26
CA ARG A 251 6.71 -1.68 7.79
C ARG A 251 5.68 -0.67 7.26
N ILE A 252 4.93 0.00 8.13
CA ILE A 252 3.94 1.00 7.74
C ILE A 252 4.64 2.36 7.65
N SER A 253 4.64 2.99 6.49
CA SER A 253 5.29 4.28 6.24
C SER A 253 4.39 5.49 6.52
N ASP A 254 3.08 5.34 6.35
CA ASP A 254 2.11 6.45 6.38
C ASP A 254 0.76 6.01 6.96
N PRO A 255 -0.03 6.95 7.52
CA PRO A 255 -1.42 6.68 7.86
C PRO A 255 -2.24 6.40 6.59
N TYR A 256 -2.98 5.30 6.59
CA TYR A 256 -3.78 4.93 5.42
C TYR A 256 -4.97 5.88 5.23
N TYR A 257 -5.37 6.05 3.97
CA TYR A 257 -6.51 6.88 3.59
C TYR A 257 -7.84 6.14 3.81
N CYS A 258 -8.93 6.91 3.94
CA CYS A 258 -10.29 6.36 4.05
C CYS A 258 -10.63 5.43 2.87
N THR A 259 -10.12 5.70 1.67
CA THR A 259 -10.30 4.85 0.48
C THR A 259 -9.71 3.46 0.65
N THR A 260 -8.59 3.30 1.37
CA THR A 260 -8.02 1.99 1.68
C THR A 260 -8.93 1.19 2.60
N PHE A 261 -9.46 1.82 3.64
CA PHE A 261 -10.42 1.18 4.54
C PHE A 261 -11.72 0.77 3.83
N GLU A 262 -12.23 1.64 2.96
CA GLU A 262 -13.45 1.38 2.18
C GLU A 262 -13.24 0.25 1.17
N ALA A 263 -12.06 0.12 0.57
CA ALA A 263 -11.73 -0.96 -0.35
C ALA A 263 -11.66 -2.33 0.36
N GLU A 264 -11.15 -2.36 1.60
CA GLU A 264 -11.04 -3.61 2.38
C GLU A 264 -12.37 -4.02 3.04
N ASN A 265 -13.17 -3.04 3.49
CA ASN A 265 -14.46 -3.27 4.12
C ASN A 265 -15.40 -2.07 3.88
N PRO A 266 -16.22 -2.09 2.83
CA PRO A 266 -17.04 -0.95 2.41
C PRO A 266 -18.21 -0.62 3.36
N GLU A 267 -18.75 -1.63 4.06
CA GLU A 267 -20.00 -1.49 4.82
C GLU A 267 -19.94 -0.41 5.92
N PRO A 268 -18.96 -0.38 6.83
CA PRO A 268 -18.89 0.68 7.84
C PRO A 268 -18.62 2.07 7.24
N CYS A 269 -18.03 2.14 6.04
CA CYS A 269 -17.77 3.40 5.35
C CYS A 269 -19.00 3.95 4.62
N ALA A 270 -20.01 3.12 4.32
CA ALA A 270 -21.19 3.54 3.57
C ALA A 270 -22.00 4.62 4.31
N ALA A 271 -22.16 4.47 5.63
CA ALA A 271 -22.89 5.41 6.50
C ALA A 271 -21.97 6.39 7.27
N CYS A 272 -20.69 6.49 6.91
CA CYS A 272 -19.73 7.29 7.65
C CYS A 272 -20.02 8.79 7.56
N LEU A 273 -20.14 9.47 8.69
CA LEU A 273 -20.38 10.92 8.80
C LEU A 273 -19.25 11.77 8.19
N HIS A 274 -18.07 11.17 8.03
CA HIS A 274 -16.85 11.81 7.53
C HIS A 274 -16.55 11.46 6.08
N LYS A 275 -17.38 10.67 5.41
CA LYS A 275 -17.19 10.28 4.01
C LYS A 275 -17.04 11.50 3.11
N GLY A 276 -15.92 11.57 2.37
CA GLY A 276 -15.59 12.70 1.51
C GLY A 276 -15.16 13.99 2.22
N LYS A 277 -15.18 14.05 3.56
CA LYS A 277 -14.80 15.24 4.35
C LYS A 277 -13.39 15.15 4.93
N ILE A 278 -12.88 13.95 5.15
CA ILE A 278 -11.53 13.70 5.62
C ILE A 278 -10.82 12.70 4.69
N LYS A 279 -9.50 12.82 4.60
CA LYS A 279 -8.68 11.88 3.79
C LYS A 279 -8.30 10.62 4.56
N SER A 280 -8.16 10.71 5.88
CA SER A 280 -7.74 9.61 6.75
C SER A 280 -8.36 9.75 8.14
N PRO A 281 -8.70 8.63 8.81
CA PRO A 281 -9.24 8.62 10.17
C PRO A 281 -8.34 9.31 11.20
N ILE A 282 -7.02 9.41 10.94
CA ILE A 282 -6.09 10.08 11.84
C ILE A 282 -6.45 11.54 12.10
N SER A 283 -7.09 12.20 11.14
CA SER A 283 -7.55 13.58 11.27
C SER A 283 -8.54 13.80 12.43
N LEU A 284 -9.20 12.73 12.88
CA LEU A 284 -10.11 12.75 14.02
C LEU A 284 -9.39 12.77 15.38
N GLY A 285 -8.08 12.48 15.39
CA GLY A 285 -7.25 12.42 16.60
C GLY A 285 -6.94 13.76 17.24
N LYS A 286 -7.23 14.89 16.56
CA LYS A 286 -7.01 16.22 17.12
C LYS A 286 -7.97 16.47 18.29
N GLY A 287 -7.38 16.72 19.46
CA GLY A 287 -8.12 17.17 20.64
C GLY A 287 -8.73 18.56 20.41
N ILE A 288 -9.85 18.84 21.05
CA ILE A 288 -10.35 20.22 21.18
C ILE A 288 -9.30 20.94 22.04
N LYS A 289 -8.62 21.95 21.49
CA LYS A 289 -7.76 22.83 22.31
C LYS A 289 -8.63 23.35 23.44
N LYS A 290 -8.32 23.03 24.70
CA LYS A 290 -8.86 23.77 25.82
C LYS A 290 -8.50 25.23 25.57
N ALA A 291 -9.49 26.10 25.53
CA ALA A 291 -9.26 27.53 25.53
C ALA A 291 -8.25 27.84 26.65
N PRO A 292 -7.25 28.69 26.41
CA PRO A 292 -6.33 29.07 27.47
C PRO A 292 -7.17 29.51 28.66
N ALA A 293 -6.86 29.00 29.84
CA ALA A 293 -7.52 29.42 31.08
C ALA A 293 -7.47 30.94 31.09
N SER A 294 -8.64 31.58 31.23
CA SER A 294 -8.74 33.02 31.37
C SER A 294 -7.82 33.42 32.54
N LYS A 295 -6.82 34.25 32.26
CA LYS A 295 -6.03 34.86 33.32
C LYS A 295 -7.04 35.57 34.23
N ASP A 296 -7.01 35.27 35.51
CA ASP A 296 -7.75 35.91 36.55
C ASP A 296 -7.71 37.42 36.35
N ILE A 297 -8.88 38.02 36.12
CA ILE A 297 -9.06 39.46 36.19
C ILE A 297 -9.06 39.77 37.70
N PRO A 298 -8.12 40.55 38.22
CA PRO A 298 -8.18 40.95 39.64
C PRO A 298 -9.44 41.79 39.86
N LEU A 299 -10.31 41.32 40.72
CA LEU A 299 -11.36 42.14 41.29
C LEU A 299 -10.68 43.20 42.19
N TYR A 300 -10.69 44.44 41.74
CA TYR A 300 -10.40 45.57 42.59
C TYR A 300 -11.69 46.05 43.33
N PRO A 301 -11.50 46.59 44.55
CA PRO A 301 -12.52 46.73 45.57
C PRO A 301 -13.60 47.75 45.27
#